data_3e912793409141f4a842700c268f82a4
#
_entry.id   3e912793409141f4a842700c268f82a4
#
_cell.length_a   1.000
_cell.length_b   1.000
_cell.length_c   1.000
_cell.angle_alpha   90.00
_cell.angle_beta   90.00
_cell.angle_gamma   90.00
#
_symmetry.space_group_name_H-M   'P 1'
#
loop_
_entity.id
_entity.type
_entity.pdbx_description
1 polymer ?
#
loop_
_entity_poly.entity_id
_entity_poly.type
_entity_poly.pdbx_seq_one_letter_code
_entity_poly.pdbx_strand_id
1 'polypeptide(L)'
;HLCDRRQRQMCIRDRYGLSDEISTEVPDRDISIRKGDLQRDIKSLISYAVGCMFGRYSLDVDGLAYAGGEWDASKYASFAADKDNIIPICDDEYFEDDIVGLFVEFVKTVYGEDTLDENLRFIADALGGKGQPKDVIRNYFLSDFYSDHCKIYQKRPIYWLFDSGKKNGFKALIYMHRYQPDTIARIRTDYVHEQQARYRTAIADLEQRIASASTGERVKLNKKLITLQAQDTEIRTYEEKIHHLADQMISIDLDDGVKKNYAIFQDVLAKIK
;
A
#
# COMPACT_ATOMS: atom_id res chain seq x y z
N HIS A 1 -28.03 -9.53 -10.62
CA HIS A 1 -28.75 -10.20 -9.51
C HIS A 1 -29.68 -9.29 -8.68
N LEU A 2 -29.57 -7.97 -8.72
CA LEU A 2 -30.47 -7.04 -8.02
C LEU A 2 -31.66 -6.61 -8.87
N CYS A 3 -31.42 -6.44 -10.16
CA CYS A 3 -32.54 -6.36 -11.10
C CYS A 3 -33.46 -7.54 -10.90
N ASP A 4 -32.89 -8.71 -10.58
CA ASP A 4 -33.61 -9.95 -10.38
C ASP A 4 -34.56 -9.95 -9.16
N ARG A 5 -34.23 -9.31 -8.05
CA ARG A 5 -35.11 -9.26 -6.85
C ARG A 5 -36.25 -8.26 -7.02
N ARG A 6 -35.96 -7.05 -7.52
CA ARG A 6 -36.99 -6.06 -7.86
C ARG A 6 -37.90 -6.58 -8.98
N GLN A 7 -37.34 -7.18 -10.03
CA GLN A 7 -38.11 -7.79 -11.10
C GLN A 7 -38.94 -8.96 -10.61
N ARG A 8 -38.43 -9.83 -9.75
CA ARG A 8 -39.22 -10.92 -9.15
C ARG A 8 -40.36 -10.39 -8.28
N GLN A 9 -40.12 -9.37 -7.47
CA GLN A 9 -41.20 -8.75 -6.68
C GLN A 9 -42.24 -8.07 -7.55
N MET A 10 -41.81 -7.36 -8.62
CA MET A 10 -42.74 -6.82 -9.62
C MET A 10 -43.53 -7.92 -10.31
N CYS A 11 -42.88 -8.98 -10.77
CA CYS A 11 -43.54 -10.12 -11.41
C CYS A 11 -44.53 -10.85 -10.47
N ILE A 12 -44.20 -11.02 -9.21
CA ILE A 12 -45.10 -11.61 -8.22
C ILE A 12 -46.31 -10.71 -7.96
N ARG A 13 -46.05 -9.43 -7.73
CA ARG A 13 -47.07 -8.42 -7.52
C ARG A 13 -48.07 -8.34 -8.67
N ASP A 14 -47.57 -8.25 -9.92
CA ASP A 14 -48.40 -8.14 -11.11
C ASP A 14 -49.15 -9.44 -11.41
N ARG A 15 -48.49 -10.61 -11.20
CA ARG A 15 -49.08 -11.92 -11.50
C ARG A 15 -50.16 -12.32 -10.51
N TYR A 16 -50.04 -11.88 -9.27
CA TYR A 16 -50.98 -12.28 -8.20
C TYR A 16 -51.90 -11.14 -7.74
N GLY A 17 -51.85 -9.97 -8.41
CA GLY A 17 -52.69 -8.82 -8.09
C GLY A 17 -52.47 -8.19 -6.73
N LEU A 18 -51.23 -8.31 -6.21
CA LEU A 18 -50.85 -7.87 -4.87
C LEU A 18 -50.27 -6.43 -4.85
N SER A 19 -50.74 -5.58 -5.80
CA SER A 19 -50.23 -4.21 -5.98
C SER A 19 -50.33 -3.34 -4.73
N ASP A 20 -51.38 -3.59 -3.94
CA ASP A 20 -51.65 -2.80 -2.73
C ASP A 20 -51.07 -3.39 -1.48
N GLU A 21 -50.59 -4.64 -1.53
CA GLU A 21 -50.07 -5.37 -0.37
C GLU A 21 -48.53 -5.46 -0.34
N ILE A 22 -47.89 -5.37 -1.50
CA ILE A 22 -46.45 -5.54 -1.64
C ILE A 22 -45.82 -4.28 -2.25
N SER A 23 -45.03 -3.56 -1.46
CA SER A 23 -44.21 -2.45 -1.96
C SER A 23 -43.07 -2.96 -2.84
N THR A 24 -42.82 -2.26 -3.97
CA THR A 24 -41.63 -2.47 -4.81
C THR A 24 -40.39 -1.77 -4.24
N GLU A 25 -40.58 -0.92 -3.25
CA GLU A 25 -39.45 -0.26 -2.56
C GLU A 25 -38.85 -1.21 -1.53
N VAL A 26 -37.58 -1.50 -1.72
CA VAL A 26 -36.78 -2.30 -0.80
C VAL A 26 -35.96 -1.32 0.04
N PRO A 27 -36.07 -1.32 1.36
CA PRO A 27 -35.22 -0.51 2.23
C PRO A 27 -33.75 -0.76 1.97
N ASP A 28 -32.91 0.29 2.06
CA ASP A 28 -31.48 0.20 1.79
C ASP A 28 -30.77 -0.90 2.59
N ARG A 29 -31.24 -1.19 3.81
CA ARG A 29 -30.71 -2.27 4.68
C ARG A 29 -30.92 -3.68 4.10
N ASP A 30 -31.93 -3.86 3.24
CA ASP A 30 -32.29 -5.15 2.64
C ASP A 30 -31.70 -5.31 1.23
N ILE A 31 -30.99 -4.28 0.75
CA ILE A 31 -30.31 -4.29 -0.55
C ILE A 31 -28.95 -4.97 -0.37
N SER A 32 -28.75 -6.10 -1.03
CA SER A 32 -27.49 -6.88 -0.96
C SER A 32 -26.34 -6.24 -1.76
N ILE A 33 -26.60 -5.31 -2.69
CA ILE A 33 -25.58 -4.55 -3.40
C ILE A 33 -25.44 -3.18 -2.72
N ARG A 34 -24.23 -2.90 -2.27
CA ARG A 34 -23.91 -1.59 -1.69
C ARG A 34 -24.01 -0.52 -2.78
N LYS A 35 -24.52 0.65 -2.40
CA LYS A 35 -24.46 1.85 -3.22
C LYS A 35 -22.99 2.15 -3.57
N GLY A 36 -22.73 2.60 -4.80
CA GLY A 36 -21.39 3.02 -5.20
C GLY A 36 -20.86 4.09 -4.26
N ASP A 37 -19.60 3.95 -3.87
CA ASP A 37 -18.86 4.89 -3.01
C ASP A 37 -17.50 5.09 -3.65
N LEU A 38 -17.29 6.27 -4.23
CA LEU A 38 -16.11 6.57 -5.02
C LEU A 38 -14.83 6.38 -4.21
N GLN A 39 -14.78 6.87 -2.97
CA GLN A 39 -13.59 6.75 -2.14
C GLN A 39 -13.27 5.28 -1.83
N ARG A 40 -14.28 4.50 -1.45
CA ARG A 40 -14.11 3.06 -1.20
C ARG A 40 -13.66 2.33 -2.45
N ASP A 41 -14.23 2.66 -3.60
CA ASP A 41 -13.96 1.97 -4.84
C ASP A 41 -12.54 2.32 -5.36
N ILE A 42 -12.08 3.56 -5.19
CA ILE A 42 -10.68 3.96 -5.44
C ILE A 42 -9.70 3.28 -4.47
N LYS A 43 -10.02 3.17 -3.19
CA LYS A 43 -9.18 2.40 -2.24
C LYS A 43 -9.10 0.93 -2.62
N SER A 44 -10.15 0.36 -3.17
CA SER A 44 -10.15 -1.01 -3.70
C SER A 44 -9.27 -1.14 -4.94
N LEU A 45 -9.29 -0.16 -5.85
CA LEU A 45 -8.38 -0.10 -7.00
C LEU A 45 -6.91 -0.05 -6.55
N ILE A 46 -6.58 0.80 -5.57
CA ILE A 46 -5.23 0.89 -5.01
C ILE A 46 -4.81 -0.45 -4.38
N SER A 47 -5.71 -1.10 -3.64
CA SER A 47 -5.44 -2.41 -3.05
C SER A 47 -5.21 -3.49 -4.12
N TYR A 48 -5.94 -3.45 -5.24
CA TYR A 48 -5.72 -4.33 -6.38
C TYR A 48 -4.38 -4.06 -7.06
N ALA A 49 -4.03 -2.79 -7.28
CA ALA A 49 -2.74 -2.39 -7.84
C ALA A 49 -1.57 -2.91 -7.00
N VAL A 50 -1.63 -2.77 -5.66
CA VAL A 50 -0.63 -3.35 -4.75
C VAL A 50 -0.58 -4.88 -4.89
N GLY A 51 -1.72 -5.53 -5.10
CA GLY A 51 -1.77 -6.95 -5.41
C GLY A 51 -1.05 -7.31 -6.70
N CYS A 52 -1.16 -6.50 -7.75
CA CYS A 52 -0.42 -6.67 -9.00
C CYS A 52 1.09 -6.42 -8.80
N MET A 53 1.47 -5.38 -8.05
CA MET A 53 2.88 -5.10 -7.73
C MET A 53 3.56 -6.29 -7.06
N PHE A 54 2.88 -6.99 -6.16
CA PHE A 54 3.39 -8.18 -5.49
C PHE A 54 3.16 -9.49 -6.25
N GLY A 55 2.49 -9.46 -7.40
CA GLY A 55 2.16 -10.65 -8.17
C GLY A 55 1.06 -11.52 -7.56
N ARG A 56 0.32 -11.03 -6.55
CA ARG A 56 -0.89 -11.70 -6.08
C ARG A 56 -1.96 -11.76 -7.17
N TYR A 57 -2.08 -10.68 -7.91
CA TYR A 57 -2.90 -10.57 -9.11
C TYR A 57 -2.02 -10.27 -10.32
N SER A 58 -2.58 -10.44 -11.49
CA SER A 58 -1.94 -10.11 -12.76
C SER A 58 -2.96 -9.40 -13.68
N LEU A 59 -2.48 -8.60 -14.61
CA LEU A 59 -3.30 -8.02 -15.68
C LEU A 59 -3.53 -9.03 -16.83
N ASP A 60 -2.76 -10.13 -16.85
CA ASP A 60 -2.74 -11.11 -17.93
C ASP A 60 -3.52 -12.40 -17.59
N VAL A 61 -3.87 -12.60 -16.32
CA VAL A 61 -4.53 -13.81 -15.82
C VAL A 61 -5.70 -13.46 -14.92
N ASP A 62 -6.85 -14.09 -15.14
CA ASP A 62 -8.04 -13.90 -14.32
C ASP A 62 -7.86 -14.48 -12.91
N GLY A 63 -8.35 -13.74 -11.92
CA GLY A 63 -8.41 -14.18 -10.53
C GLY A 63 -7.08 -14.08 -9.79
N LEU A 64 -6.76 -15.10 -8.99
CA LEU A 64 -5.57 -15.13 -8.14
C LEU A 64 -4.38 -15.71 -8.91
N ALA A 65 -3.37 -14.90 -9.20
CA ALA A 65 -2.19 -15.33 -9.93
C ALA A 65 -1.18 -16.12 -9.06
N TYR A 66 -0.97 -15.65 -7.81
CA TYR A 66 -0.06 -16.30 -6.85
C TYR A 66 -0.52 -16.16 -5.40
N ALA A 67 -0.51 -17.24 -4.66
CA ALA A 67 -0.76 -17.27 -3.21
C ALA A 67 0.05 -18.38 -2.50
N GLY A 68 1.26 -18.63 -2.96
CA GLY A 68 2.14 -19.72 -2.52
C GLY A 68 2.32 -20.77 -3.60
N GLY A 69 3.28 -21.68 -3.40
CA GLY A 69 3.67 -22.69 -4.37
C GLY A 69 4.73 -22.21 -5.36
N GLU A 70 4.73 -22.76 -6.57
CA GLU A 70 5.72 -22.44 -7.59
C GLU A 70 5.43 -21.10 -8.28
N TRP A 71 6.46 -20.24 -8.40
CA TRP A 71 6.37 -18.95 -9.06
C TRP A 71 6.44 -19.09 -10.58
N ASP A 72 5.46 -18.56 -11.28
CA ASP A 72 5.38 -18.54 -12.72
C ASP A 72 5.46 -17.11 -13.27
N ALA A 73 6.63 -16.70 -13.72
CA ALA A 73 6.89 -15.36 -14.24
C ALA A 73 6.13 -15.05 -15.54
N SER A 74 5.70 -16.09 -16.30
CA SER A 74 4.98 -15.89 -17.56
C SER A 74 3.60 -15.24 -17.39
N LYS A 75 3.08 -15.25 -16.17
CA LYS A 75 1.79 -14.62 -15.81
C LYS A 75 1.83 -13.11 -15.71
N TYR A 76 2.98 -12.45 -15.81
CA TYR A 76 3.18 -11.03 -15.52
C TYR A 76 3.83 -10.27 -16.68
N ALA A 77 3.28 -10.45 -17.89
CA ALA A 77 3.84 -9.87 -19.12
C ALA A 77 3.52 -8.38 -19.25
N SER A 78 2.26 -7.98 -18.99
CA SER A 78 1.77 -6.59 -19.15
C SER A 78 2.23 -5.67 -18.01
N PHE A 79 2.31 -6.21 -16.80
CA PHE A 79 2.78 -5.51 -15.61
C PHE A 79 3.61 -6.45 -14.75
N ALA A 80 4.91 -6.22 -14.71
CA ALA A 80 5.83 -7.08 -13.99
C ALA A 80 5.61 -6.96 -12.48
N ALA A 81 5.55 -8.11 -11.79
CA ALA A 81 5.58 -8.13 -10.35
C ALA A 81 6.96 -7.72 -9.83
N ASP A 82 6.98 -7.07 -8.66
CA ASP A 82 8.21 -6.69 -7.98
C ASP A 82 9.16 -7.90 -7.82
N LYS A 83 10.46 -7.66 -8.04
CA LYS A 83 11.44 -8.75 -8.16
C LYS A 83 11.74 -9.43 -6.83
N ASP A 84 11.88 -8.65 -5.78
CA ASP A 84 12.37 -9.11 -4.49
C ASP A 84 11.31 -9.16 -3.39
N ASN A 85 10.09 -8.77 -3.72
CA ASN A 85 8.98 -8.75 -2.77
C ASN A 85 9.13 -7.70 -1.66
N ILE A 86 9.89 -6.62 -1.90
CA ILE A 86 10.11 -5.55 -0.92
C ILE A 86 9.83 -4.22 -1.61
N ILE A 87 8.70 -3.59 -1.29
CA ILE A 87 8.31 -2.32 -1.89
C ILE A 87 8.43 -1.20 -0.85
N PRO A 88 9.40 -0.28 -0.98
CA PRO A 88 9.60 0.82 -0.04
C PRO A 88 8.50 1.88 -0.15
N ILE A 89 8.21 2.52 0.99
CA ILE A 89 7.30 3.67 1.10
C ILE A 89 8.08 4.83 1.71
N CYS A 90 8.58 5.72 0.88
CA CYS A 90 9.37 6.87 1.31
C CYS A 90 8.58 8.19 1.23
N ASP A 91 9.09 9.24 1.88
CA ASP A 91 8.52 10.59 1.81
C ASP A 91 8.62 11.20 0.40
N ASP A 92 9.53 10.70 -0.43
CA ASP A 92 9.73 11.05 -1.83
C ASP A 92 10.11 9.83 -2.68
N GLU A 93 10.20 10.01 -3.97
CA GLU A 93 10.54 9.00 -4.97
C GLU A 93 12.07 8.84 -5.04
N TYR A 94 12.62 8.00 -4.16
CA TYR A 94 14.06 7.75 -4.07
C TYR A 94 14.46 6.39 -4.63
N PHE A 95 13.78 5.32 -4.24
CA PHE A 95 14.00 3.98 -4.76
C PHE A 95 13.33 3.81 -6.12
N GLU A 96 13.92 3.02 -7.01
CA GLU A 96 13.33 2.71 -8.33
C GLU A 96 11.99 1.98 -8.21
N ASP A 97 11.84 1.18 -7.16
CA ASP A 97 10.66 0.40 -6.82
C ASP A 97 9.76 1.09 -5.74
N ASP A 98 9.88 2.42 -5.58
CA ASP A 98 8.99 3.19 -4.71
C ASP A 98 7.51 2.93 -5.05
N ILE A 99 6.70 2.71 -4.03
CA ILE A 99 5.29 2.30 -4.19
C ILE A 99 4.47 3.28 -5.05
N VAL A 100 4.77 4.58 -5.00
CA VAL A 100 4.05 5.59 -5.80
C VAL A 100 4.51 5.53 -7.25
N GLY A 101 5.80 5.31 -7.49
CA GLY A 101 6.36 5.08 -8.82
C GLY A 101 5.69 3.87 -9.48
N LEU A 102 5.64 2.73 -8.78
CA LEU A 102 4.97 1.52 -9.24
C LEU A 102 3.46 1.73 -9.45
N PHE A 103 2.80 2.51 -8.59
CA PHE A 103 1.38 2.82 -8.76
C PHE A 103 1.11 3.68 -9.99
N VAL A 104 1.96 4.66 -10.27
CA VAL A 104 1.88 5.48 -11.49
C VAL A 104 2.05 4.61 -12.74
N GLU A 105 3.02 3.69 -12.73
CA GLU A 105 3.24 2.75 -13.83
C GLU A 105 2.03 1.81 -14.01
N PHE A 106 1.44 1.32 -12.92
CA PHE A 106 0.21 0.54 -12.97
C PHE A 106 -0.94 1.32 -13.64
N VAL A 107 -1.18 2.57 -13.21
CA VAL A 107 -2.24 3.43 -13.78
C VAL A 107 -1.98 3.69 -15.26
N LYS A 108 -0.74 3.95 -15.64
CA LYS A 108 -0.31 4.13 -17.03
C LYS A 108 -0.57 2.88 -17.87
N THR A 109 -0.22 1.72 -17.34
CA THR A 109 -0.41 0.43 -18.03
C THR A 109 -1.88 0.11 -18.26
N VAL A 110 -2.73 0.38 -17.27
CA VAL A 110 -4.17 0.02 -17.33
C VAL A 110 -4.99 1.01 -18.16
N TYR A 111 -4.72 2.31 -18.02
CA TYR A 111 -5.55 3.38 -18.59
C TYR A 111 -4.89 4.14 -19.73
N GLY A 112 -3.62 3.90 -20.00
CA GLY A 112 -2.85 4.60 -21.04
C GLY A 112 -2.14 5.86 -20.53
N GLU A 113 -1.09 6.24 -21.27
CA GLU A 113 -0.25 7.40 -20.95
C GLU A 113 -0.99 8.73 -21.17
N ASP A 114 -1.82 8.80 -22.20
CA ASP A 114 -2.54 10.03 -22.59
C ASP A 114 -3.51 10.54 -21.50
N THR A 115 -4.01 9.65 -20.65
CA THR A 115 -4.98 9.97 -19.57
C THR A 115 -4.37 9.92 -18.19
N LEU A 116 -3.05 9.70 -18.06
CA LEU A 116 -2.38 9.47 -16.79
C LEU A 116 -2.60 10.59 -15.78
N ASP A 117 -2.38 11.84 -16.18
CA ASP A 117 -2.50 13.00 -15.27
C ASP A 117 -3.95 13.20 -14.79
N GLU A 118 -4.94 12.96 -15.69
CA GLU A 118 -6.35 13.03 -15.35
C GLU A 118 -6.73 11.93 -14.35
N ASN A 119 -6.30 10.71 -14.59
CA ASN A 119 -6.55 9.56 -13.70
C ASN A 119 -5.90 9.74 -12.33
N LEU A 120 -4.65 10.18 -12.26
CA LEU A 120 -3.99 10.45 -10.98
C LEU A 120 -4.69 11.56 -10.19
N ARG A 121 -5.17 12.61 -10.86
CA ARG A 121 -5.97 13.68 -10.24
C ARG A 121 -7.28 13.15 -9.71
N PHE A 122 -8.02 12.38 -10.52
CA PHE A 122 -9.27 11.75 -10.12
C PHE A 122 -9.11 10.86 -8.87
N ILE A 123 -8.04 10.05 -8.84
CA ILE A 123 -7.71 9.19 -7.70
C ILE A 123 -7.40 10.05 -6.46
N ALA A 124 -6.59 11.09 -6.59
CA ALA A 124 -6.23 11.98 -5.48
C ALA A 124 -7.45 12.73 -4.92
N ASP A 125 -8.32 13.23 -5.78
CA ASP A 125 -9.57 13.90 -5.39
C ASP A 125 -10.51 12.94 -4.64
N ALA A 126 -10.63 11.70 -5.10
CA ALA A 126 -11.42 10.66 -4.44
C ALA A 126 -10.87 10.27 -3.06
N LEU A 127 -9.55 10.33 -2.86
CA LEU A 127 -8.91 10.16 -1.55
C LEU A 127 -9.16 11.36 -0.61
N GLY A 128 -9.66 12.48 -1.15
CA GLY A 128 -9.98 13.70 -0.38
C GLY A 128 -8.77 14.59 -0.06
N GLY A 129 -7.64 14.34 -0.71
CA GLY A 129 -6.41 15.11 -0.51
C GLY A 129 -6.40 16.42 -1.31
N LYS A 130 -5.58 17.37 -0.82
CA LYS A 130 -5.31 18.64 -1.51
C LYS A 130 -3.83 18.72 -1.85
N GLY A 131 -3.51 19.12 -3.07
CA GLY A 131 -2.13 19.28 -3.52
C GLY A 131 -1.84 18.52 -4.81
N GLN A 132 -0.58 18.19 -5.03
CA GLN A 132 -0.19 17.39 -6.20
C GLN A 132 -0.72 15.96 -6.07
N PRO A 133 -1.26 15.37 -7.15
CA PRO A 133 -1.84 14.02 -7.09
C PRO A 133 -0.90 12.97 -6.50
N LYS A 134 0.36 12.94 -6.92
CA LYS A 134 1.36 12.00 -6.40
C LYS A 134 1.59 12.16 -4.88
N ASP A 135 1.60 13.41 -4.37
CA ASP A 135 1.78 13.66 -2.94
C ASP A 135 0.59 13.15 -2.12
N VAL A 136 -0.63 13.33 -2.63
CA VAL A 136 -1.85 12.82 -1.99
C VAL A 136 -1.83 11.31 -1.92
N ILE A 137 -1.48 10.64 -3.03
CA ILE A 137 -1.37 9.18 -3.11
C ILE A 137 -0.27 8.68 -2.16
N ARG A 138 0.88 9.35 -2.11
CA ARG A 138 1.98 9.03 -1.19
C ARG A 138 1.55 9.14 0.27
N ASN A 139 0.87 10.20 0.63
CA ASN A 139 0.33 10.37 1.97
C ASN A 139 -0.66 9.27 2.36
N TYR A 140 -1.50 8.82 1.42
CA TYR A 140 -2.38 7.68 1.66
C TYR A 140 -1.60 6.39 1.95
N PHE A 141 -0.54 6.08 1.19
CA PHE A 141 0.31 4.92 1.46
C PHE A 141 1.04 5.03 2.81
N LEU A 142 1.53 6.22 3.16
CA LEU A 142 2.25 6.45 4.42
C LEU A 142 1.37 6.34 5.67
N SER A 143 0.08 6.74 5.58
CA SER A 143 -0.79 6.90 6.75
C SER A 143 -1.94 5.90 6.83
N ASP A 144 -2.66 5.64 5.73
CA ASP A 144 -3.98 5.03 5.78
C ASP A 144 -4.06 3.64 5.13
N PHE A 145 -3.29 3.41 4.06
CA PHE A 145 -3.35 2.17 3.27
C PHE A 145 -3.26 0.91 4.14
N TYR A 146 -2.27 0.84 5.03
CA TYR A 146 -2.07 -0.35 5.86
C TYR A 146 -3.23 -0.57 6.86
N SER A 147 -3.77 0.51 7.41
CA SER A 147 -4.95 0.44 8.28
C SER A 147 -6.17 -0.08 7.53
N ASP A 148 -6.40 0.40 6.31
CA ASP A 148 -7.50 -0.06 5.47
C ASP A 148 -7.30 -1.52 5.03
N HIS A 149 -6.08 -1.92 4.70
CA HIS A 149 -5.72 -3.31 4.44
C HIS A 149 -6.03 -4.22 5.63
N CYS A 150 -5.63 -3.83 6.86
CA CYS A 150 -5.93 -4.58 8.06
C CYS A 150 -7.44 -4.73 8.32
N LYS A 151 -8.26 -3.70 8.02
CA LYS A 151 -9.72 -3.77 8.13
C LYS A 151 -10.33 -4.75 7.14
N ILE A 152 -9.92 -4.66 5.84
CA ILE A 152 -10.40 -5.55 4.78
C ILE A 152 -10.09 -7.02 5.11
N TYR A 153 -8.90 -7.29 5.61
CA TYR A 153 -8.45 -8.63 5.96
C TYR A 153 -8.75 -9.02 7.43
N GLN A 154 -9.68 -8.32 8.10
CA GLN A 154 -10.15 -8.65 9.45
C GLN A 154 -9.01 -8.87 10.45
N LYS A 155 -8.05 -7.96 10.47
CA LYS A 155 -6.83 -8.01 11.29
C LYS A 155 -5.93 -9.24 11.01
N ARG A 156 -5.95 -9.72 9.77
CA ARG A 156 -5.04 -10.77 9.28
C ARG A 156 -4.37 -10.29 7.98
N PRO A 157 -3.51 -9.25 8.06
CA PRO A 157 -2.93 -8.66 6.87
C PRO A 157 -2.03 -9.66 6.13
N ILE A 158 -2.19 -9.76 4.83
CA ILE A 158 -1.34 -10.58 3.96
C ILE A 158 -0.15 -9.77 3.42
N TYR A 159 -0.27 -8.45 3.36
CA TYR A 159 0.88 -7.56 3.18
C TYR A 159 1.35 -7.12 4.55
N TRP A 160 2.64 -7.25 4.81
CA TRP A 160 3.23 -6.85 6.08
C TRP A 160 3.99 -5.56 5.90
N LEU A 161 3.73 -4.61 6.78
CA LEU A 161 4.40 -3.31 6.77
C LEU A 161 5.54 -3.33 7.80
N PHE A 162 6.77 -3.36 7.31
CA PHE A 162 7.95 -3.02 8.09
C PHE A 162 7.92 -1.51 8.36
N ASP A 163 8.04 -1.09 9.63
CA ASP A 163 7.78 0.29 10.04
C ASP A 163 8.73 0.68 11.18
N SER A 164 9.61 1.65 10.92
CA SER A 164 10.55 2.15 11.91
C SER A 164 9.87 2.95 13.02
N GLY A 165 8.72 3.56 12.76
CA GLY A 165 7.97 4.31 13.76
C GLY A 165 7.29 5.59 13.25
N LYS A 166 7.06 6.52 14.16
CA LYS A 166 6.21 7.71 13.92
C LYS A 166 6.85 8.78 13.04
N LYS A 167 8.15 8.74 12.84
CA LYS A 167 8.87 9.73 12.02
C LYS A 167 8.96 9.31 10.56
N ASN A 168 8.47 8.11 10.22
CA ASN A 168 8.60 7.51 8.88
C ASN A 168 10.07 7.43 8.42
N GLY A 169 10.98 7.06 9.32
CA GLY A 169 12.39 6.89 8.99
C GLY A 169 12.60 5.76 7.99
N PHE A 170 11.78 4.71 8.08
CA PHE A 170 11.75 3.62 7.10
C PHE A 170 10.38 2.94 7.09
N LYS A 171 9.86 2.67 5.91
CA LYS A 171 8.69 1.81 5.69
C LYS A 171 8.89 0.98 4.43
N ALA A 172 8.49 -0.28 4.48
CA ALA A 172 8.40 -1.15 3.31
C ALA A 172 7.28 -2.17 3.49
N LEU A 173 6.59 -2.48 2.40
CA LEU A 173 5.63 -3.59 2.34
C LEU A 173 6.29 -4.83 1.79
N ILE A 174 5.85 -5.99 2.28
CA ILE A 174 6.11 -7.30 1.67
C ILE A 174 4.81 -8.08 1.52
N TYR A 175 4.76 -9.02 0.60
CA TYR A 175 3.68 -10.00 0.50
C TYR A 175 4.11 -11.30 1.19
N MET A 176 3.42 -11.68 2.27
CA MET A 176 3.82 -12.82 3.13
C MET A 176 3.97 -14.15 2.39
N HIS A 177 3.17 -14.37 1.32
CA HIS A 177 3.24 -15.61 0.55
C HIS A 177 4.48 -15.71 -0.35
N ARG A 178 5.22 -14.61 -0.53
CA ARG A 178 6.51 -14.55 -1.21
C ARG A 178 7.69 -14.37 -0.25
N TYR A 179 7.44 -14.40 1.06
CA TYR A 179 8.49 -14.29 2.06
C TYR A 179 9.51 -15.41 1.92
N GLN A 180 10.79 -15.06 2.02
CA GLN A 180 11.93 -15.99 2.04
C GLN A 180 12.75 -15.76 3.31
N PRO A 181 13.53 -16.73 3.78
CA PRO A 181 14.34 -16.57 4.99
C PRO A 181 15.32 -15.40 4.94
N ASP A 182 15.80 -15.02 3.76
CA ASP A 182 16.69 -13.89 3.52
C ASP A 182 15.97 -12.53 3.37
N THR A 183 14.64 -12.50 3.33
CA THR A 183 13.85 -11.27 3.10
C THR A 183 14.23 -10.17 4.08
N ILE A 184 14.38 -10.48 5.38
CA ILE A 184 14.74 -9.48 6.39
C ILE A 184 16.17 -8.99 6.20
N ALA A 185 17.11 -9.88 5.84
CA ALA A 185 18.48 -9.51 5.54
C ALA A 185 18.53 -8.54 4.33
N ARG A 186 17.75 -8.79 3.30
CA ARG A 186 17.63 -7.91 2.13
C ARG A 186 16.99 -6.57 2.49
N ILE A 187 15.91 -6.54 3.27
CA ILE A 187 15.33 -5.28 3.77
C ILE A 187 16.41 -4.46 4.48
N ARG A 188 17.23 -5.09 5.32
CA ARG A 188 18.31 -4.42 6.04
C ARG A 188 19.39 -3.88 5.11
N THR A 189 19.95 -4.72 4.23
CA THR A 189 21.12 -4.38 3.41
C THR A 189 20.77 -3.48 2.24
N ASP A 190 19.69 -3.79 1.51
CA ASP A 190 19.41 -3.16 0.23
C ASP A 190 18.55 -1.88 0.41
N TYR A 191 17.79 -1.79 1.52
CA TYR A 191 16.87 -0.67 1.75
C TYR A 191 17.20 0.16 2.99
N VAL A 192 17.35 -0.45 4.18
CA VAL A 192 17.60 0.32 5.42
C VAL A 192 18.96 1.01 5.36
N HIS A 193 20.01 0.32 4.95
CA HIS A 193 21.35 0.90 4.85
C HIS A 193 21.43 1.98 3.76
N GLU A 194 20.76 1.78 2.64
CA GLU A 194 20.68 2.76 1.55
C GLU A 194 19.93 4.02 2.02
N GLN A 195 18.81 3.86 2.71
CA GLN A 195 18.05 4.98 3.27
C GLN A 195 18.85 5.74 4.35
N GLN A 196 19.64 5.06 5.16
CA GLN A 196 20.54 5.70 6.11
C GLN A 196 21.65 6.51 5.40
N ALA A 197 22.22 5.98 4.32
CA ALA A 197 23.22 6.68 3.53
C ALA A 197 22.63 7.94 2.91
N ARG A 198 21.42 7.85 2.37
CA ARG A 198 20.65 8.97 1.86
C ARG A 198 20.41 10.06 2.90
N TYR A 199 19.95 9.69 4.12
CA TYR A 199 19.75 10.67 5.18
C TYR A 199 21.04 11.41 5.53
N ARG A 200 22.17 10.70 5.66
CA ARG A 200 23.48 11.33 5.94
C ARG A 200 23.84 12.36 4.87
N THR A 201 23.68 12.00 3.60
CA THR A 201 23.97 12.89 2.47
C THR A 201 23.03 14.10 2.45
N ALA A 202 21.73 13.89 2.64
CA ALA A 202 20.74 14.96 2.64
C ALA A 202 20.90 15.92 3.82
N ILE A 203 21.29 15.42 5.00
CA ILE A 203 21.57 16.24 6.19
C ILE A 203 22.79 17.11 5.92
N ALA A 204 23.89 16.54 5.41
CA ALA A 204 25.11 17.30 5.09
C ALA A 204 24.87 18.39 4.03
N ASP A 205 24.10 18.10 2.98
CA ASP A 205 23.70 19.10 1.96
C ASP A 205 22.89 20.24 2.58
N LEU A 206 21.90 19.91 3.42
CA LEU A 206 21.09 20.93 4.09
C LEU A 206 21.91 21.81 5.02
N GLU A 207 22.86 21.27 5.76
CA GLU A 207 23.75 22.04 6.65
C GLU A 207 24.60 23.04 5.85
N GLN A 208 25.14 22.64 4.69
CA GLN A 208 25.87 23.53 3.79
C GLN A 208 24.97 24.64 3.22
N ARG A 209 23.76 24.29 2.78
CA ARG A 209 22.78 25.25 2.23
C ARG A 209 22.29 26.24 3.30
N ILE A 210 22.09 25.82 4.53
CA ILE A 210 21.71 26.68 5.65
C ILE A 210 22.79 27.73 5.93
N ALA A 211 24.06 27.39 5.81
CA ALA A 211 25.18 28.31 6.03
C ALA A 211 25.16 29.52 5.07
N SER A 212 24.70 29.32 3.84
CA SER A 212 24.65 30.34 2.78
C SER A 212 23.25 30.93 2.54
N ALA A 213 22.21 30.42 3.20
CA ALA A 213 20.83 30.81 2.95
C ALA A 213 20.43 32.16 3.56
N SER A 214 19.50 32.84 2.91
CA SER A 214 18.82 34.02 3.45
C SER A 214 18.00 33.68 4.72
N THR A 215 17.67 34.68 5.54
CA THR A 215 16.95 34.48 6.81
C THR A 215 15.64 33.72 6.62
N GLY A 216 14.86 34.04 5.58
CA GLY A 216 13.57 33.38 5.31
C GLY A 216 13.70 31.94 4.85
N GLU A 217 14.69 31.64 4.00
CA GLU A 217 15.00 30.28 3.54
C GLU A 217 15.58 29.41 4.65
N ARG A 218 16.43 30.01 5.48
CA ARG A 218 17.05 29.33 6.63
C ARG A 218 16.02 28.69 7.56
N VAL A 219 14.90 29.37 7.82
CA VAL A 219 13.82 28.81 8.65
C VAL A 219 13.21 27.55 8.04
N LYS A 220 12.95 27.56 6.71
CA LYS A 220 12.40 26.40 6.00
C LYS A 220 13.39 25.22 5.97
N LEU A 221 14.65 25.51 5.68
CA LEU A 221 15.73 24.51 5.62
C LEU A 221 15.98 23.88 7.00
N ASN A 222 16.01 24.68 8.07
CA ASN A 222 16.16 24.17 9.44
C ASN A 222 14.99 23.24 9.84
N LYS A 223 13.75 23.57 9.46
CA LYS A 223 12.62 22.69 9.71
C LYS A 223 12.78 21.34 9.02
N LYS A 224 13.24 21.34 7.75
CA LYS A 224 13.53 20.11 7.01
C LYS A 224 14.69 19.33 7.63
N LEU A 225 15.76 20.01 8.06
CA LEU A 225 16.90 19.39 8.73
C LEU A 225 16.48 18.66 10.01
N ILE A 226 15.68 19.30 10.87
CA ILE A 226 15.15 18.68 12.10
C ILE A 226 14.34 17.43 11.79
N THR A 227 13.54 17.45 10.72
CA THR A 227 12.76 16.29 10.29
C THR A 227 13.67 15.14 9.86
N LEU A 228 14.64 15.41 8.99
CA LEU A 228 15.59 14.39 8.52
C LEU A 228 16.46 13.83 9.66
N GLN A 229 16.91 14.65 10.60
CA GLN A 229 17.67 14.18 11.76
C GLN A 229 16.84 13.27 12.67
N ALA A 230 15.53 13.57 12.81
CA ALA A 230 14.63 12.71 13.56
C ALA A 230 14.37 11.37 12.86
N GLN A 231 14.28 11.37 11.53
CA GLN A 231 14.17 10.17 10.70
C GLN A 231 15.45 9.32 10.74
N ASP A 232 16.62 9.96 10.63
CA ASP A 232 17.92 9.27 10.73
C ASP A 232 18.11 8.62 12.12
N THR A 233 17.69 9.29 13.18
CA THR A 233 17.74 8.72 14.53
C THR A 233 16.81 7.53 14.66
N GLU A 234 15.59 7.62 14.14
CA GLU A 234 14.61 6.54 14.20
C GLU A 234 15.05 5.31 13.39
N ILE A 235 15.57 5.50 12.17
CA ILE A 235 16.02 4.38 11.32
C ILE A 235 17.26 3.68 11.91
N ARG A 236 18.15 4.39 12.61
CA ARG A 236 19.29 3.76 13.29
C ARG A 236 18.83 2.82 14.40
N THR A 237 17.89 3.26 15.22
CA THR A 237 17.30 2.42 16.28
C THR A 237 16.54 1.23 15.68
N TYR A 238 15.91 1.43 14.53
CA TYR A 238 15.21 0.37 13.81
C TYR A 238 16.18 -0.65 13.21
N GLU A 239 17.30 -0.20 12.67
CA GLU A 239 18.36 -1.07 12.13
C GLU A 239 18.89 -2.04 13.17
N GLU A 240 19.10 -1.59 14.41
CA GLU A 240 19.52 -2.48 15.51
C GLU A 240 18.54 -3.63 15.76
N LYS A 241 17.22 -3.36 15.65
CA LYS A 241 16.19 -4.39 15.82
C LYS A 241 16.15 -5.37 14.64
N ILE A 242 16.21 -4.85 13.41
CA ILE A 242 16.12 -5.68 12.21
C ILE A 242 17.39 -6.52 12.03
N HIS A 243 18.54 -6.05 12.47
CA HIS A 243 19.80 -6.77 12.45
C HIS A 243 19.68 -8.13 13.17
N HIS A 244 19.16 -8.13 14.39
CA HIS A 244 18.99 -9.38 15.14
C HIS A 244 18.07 -10.41 14.47
N LEU A 245 17.07 -9.95 13.73
CA LEU A 245 16.17 -10.83 12.98
C LEU A 245 16.77 -11.29 11.65
N ALA A 246 17.54 -10.42 10.99
CA ALA A 246 18.20 -10.72 9.73
C ALA A 246 19.18 -11.90 9.85
N ASP A 247 19.97 -11.91 10.91
CA ASP A 247 20.98 -12.95 11.13
C ASP A 247 20.37 -14.34 11.42
N GLN A 248 19.11 -14.39 11.86
CA GLN A 248 18.43 -15.65 12.21
C GLN A 248 17.91 -16.41 10.98
N MET A 249 17.80 -15.77 9.81
CA MET A 249 17.27 -16.39 8.58
C MET A 249 15.98 -17.16 8.83
N ILE A 250 15.01 -16.53 9.51
CA ILE A 250 13.80 -17.17 10.00
C ILE A 250 12.94 -17.63 8.84
N SER A 251 12.55 -18.89 8.83
CA SER A 251 11.53 -19.43 7.93
C SER A 251 10.14 -19.26 8.54
N ILE A 252 9.13 -19.04 7.72
CA ILE A 252 7.73 -19.04 8.13
C ILE A 252 7.01 -20.25 7.53
N ASP A 253 5.98 -20.73 8.22
CA ASP A 253 5.07 -21.74 7.71
C ASP A 253 3.73 -21.07 7.42
N LEU A 254 3.31 -21.06 6.16
CA LEU A 254 2.05 -20.43 5.75
C LEU A 254 0.83 -21.13 6.38
N ASP A 255 0.92 -22.43 6.68
CA ASP A 255 -0.14 -23.21 7.32
C ASP A 255 -0.37 -22.79 8.78
N ASP A 256 0.62 -22.20 9.44
CA ASP A 256 0.47 -21.61 10.77
C ASP A 256 -0.46 -20.37 10.80
N GLY A 257 -0.73 -19.81 9.63
CA GLY A 257 -1.60 -18.66 9.43
C GLY A 257 -0.97 -17.31 9.80
N VAL A 258 -1.64 -16.25 9.37
CA VAL A 258 -1.11 -14.88 9.42
C VAL A 258 -0.71 -14.43 10.83
N LYS A 259 -1.55 -14.69 11.83
CA LYS A 259 -1.31 -14.17 13.20
C LYS A 259 -0.06 -14.73 13.85
N LYS A 260 0.18 -16.04 13.70
CA LYS A 260 1.35 -16.71 14.29
C LYS A 260 2.64 -16.23 13.63
N ASN A 261 2.65 -16.21 12.30
CA ASN A 261 3.80 -15.72 11.55
C ASN A 261 4.08 -14.23 11.79
N TYR A 262 3.03 -13.39 11.87
CA TYR A 262 3.18 -11.96 12.16
C TYR A 262 3.81 -11.69 13.52
N ALA A 263 3.45 -12.49 14.53
CA ALA A 263 3.95 -12.34 15.88
C ALA A 263 5.48 -12.53 16.00
N ILE A 264 6.09 -13.30 15.10
CA ILE A 264 7.55 -13.52 15.05
C ILE A 264 8.29 -12.19 14.81
N PHE A 265 7.71 -11.32 13.99
CA PHE A 265 8.32 -10.07 13.52
C PHE A 265 7.66 -8.81 14.11
N GLN A 266 6.85 -8.94 15.16
CA GLN A 266 6.04 -7.85 15.72
C GLN A 266 6.84 -6.60 16.14
N ASP A 267 8.15 -6.76 16.46
CA ASP A 267 9.00 -5.66 16.95
C ASP A 267 9.49 -4.75 15.80
N VAL A 268 9.41 -5.24 14.56
CA VAL A 268 9.82 -4.52 13.35
C VAL A 268 8.65 -4.24 12.40
N LEU A 269 7.47 -4.81 12.67
CA LEU A 269 6.26 -4.60 11.89
C LEU A 269 5.34 -3.54 12.51
N ALA A 270 4.55 -2.89 11.66
CA ALA A 270 3.50 -1.98 12.09
C ALA A 270 2.46 -2.69 12.95
N LYS A 271 1.95 -2.02 13.99
CA LYS A 271 0.92 -2.60 14.85
C LYS A 271 -0.40 -2.78 14.11
N ILE A 272 -0.98 -3.98 14.19
CA ILE A 272 -2.33 -4.25 13.69
C ILE A 272 -3.33 -3.57 14.64
N LYS A 273 -4.06 -2.58 14.15
CA LYS A 273 -5.06 -1.81 14.90
C LYS A 273 -6.47 -2.35 14.72
#